data_c2c48d0b22d4f19b3d435e0e180c3258
#
_entry.id   c2c48d0b22d4f19b3d435e0e180c3258
#
_cell.length_a   1.000
_cell.length_b   1.000
_cell.length_c   1.000
_cell.angle_alpha   90.00
_cell.angle_beta   90.00
_cell.angle_gamma   90.00
#
_symmetry.space_group_name_H-M   'P 1'
#
loop_
_entity.id
_entity.type
_entity.pdbx_description
1 polymer ?
#
loop_
_entity_poly.entity_id
_entity_poly.type
_entity_poly.pdbx_seq_one_letter_code
_entity_poly.pdbx_strand_id
1 'polypeptide(L)'
;MELALLLVEQVASMMILLAIGLVMSKSGLIKKGETGGLTSLILYVFSPCMILQCFQIEFDPQKFKGWLFITGFALATHLLFIALGRFVFLRKKTERTITERMALTYTNAGSVAMALIGSTMGREAMFYCGGYLLTFNFLIWTHGIRSISGGHSKLELKRLLLNPNVLSILVGVTLFLTNTSIPGILGDTVDTMGSMLGPLIMVNIGIIMGQDDLKVLFTSWRTYFICFLRLLVLPIILILVFWATGASHWVENGQLLLTVLLLAASSPVGTMIAMLTQKFGNSDGVYASHLASLSSVLCIFTMPLMALLGQALL
;
A
#
# COMPACT_ATOMS: atom_id res chain seq x y z
N MET A 1 -5.77 -17.84 17.35
CA MET A 1 -6.95 -17.15 17.92
C MET A 1 -6.64 -15.70 18.31
N GLU A 2 -5.51 -15.41 18.93
CA GLU A 2 -5.11 -14.04 19.31
C GLU A 2 -4.96 -13.09 18.10
N LEU A 3 -4.26 -13.49 17.03
CA LEU A 3 -4.12 -12.61 15.86
C LEU A 3 -5.46 -12.32 15.18
N ALA A 4 -6.37 -13.30 15.13
CA ALA A 4 -7.71 -13.08 14.55
C ALA A 4 -8.48 -12.02 15.35
N LEU A 5 -8.38 -12.05 16.68
CA LEU A 5 -9.04 -11.07 17.54
C LEU A 5 -8.41 -9.67 17.35
N LEU A 6 -7.08 -9.58 17.35
CA LEU A 6 -6.36 -8.32 17.07
C LEU A 6 -6.73 -7.73 15.71
N LEU A 7 -6.85 -8.58 14.68
CA LEU A 7 -7.26 -8.12 13.35
C LEU A 7 -8.71 -7.61 13.35
N VAL A 8 -9.63 -8.25 14.08
CA VAL A 8 -11.02 -7.79 14.19
C VAL A 8 -11.10 -6.45 14.93
N GLU A 9 -10.38 -6.28 16.03
CA GLU A 9 -10.32 -5.02 16.77
C GLU A 9 -9.73 -3.90 15.90
N GLN A 10 -8.66 -4.19 15.15
CA GLN A 10 -8.06 -3.22 14.25
C GLN A 10 -8.99 -2.84 13.10
N VAL A 11 -9.73 -3.81 12.54
CA VAL A 11 -10.77 -3.57 11.53
C VAL A 11 -11.86 -2.65 12.07
N ALA A 12 -12.36 -2.93 13.28
CA ALA A 12 -13.38 -2.10 13.93
C ALA A 12 -12.88 -0.66 14.12
N SER A 13 -11.65 -0.48 14.61
CA SER A 13 -11.02 0.83 14.75
C SER A 13 -10.91 1.56 13.41
N MET A 14 -10.44 0.88 12.35
CA MET A 14 -10.36 1.45 11.01
C MET A 14 -11.73 1.89 10.48
N MET A 15 -12.78 1.11 10.71
CA MET A 15 -14.15 1.45 10.31
C MET A 15 -14.68 2.70 11.04
N ILE A 16 -14.41 2.81 12.34
CA ILE A 16 -14.81 3.99 13.13
C ILE A 16 -14.12 5.24 12.60
N LEU A 17 -12.81 5.18 12.36
CA LEU A 17 -12.04 6.31 11.81
C LEU A 17 -12.53 6.73 10.42
N LEU A 18 -12.84 5.75 9.56
CA LEU A 18 -13.42 5.99 8.24
C LEU A 18 -14.81 6.65 8.37
N ALA A 19 -15.67 6.17 9.29
CA ALA A 19 -16.98 6.73 9.54
C ALA A 19 -16.90 8.19 10.03
N ILE A 20 -15.93 8.51 10.91
CA ILE A 20 -15.67 9.89 11.34
C ILE A 20 -15.37 10.78 10.12
N GLY A 21 -14.46 10.37 9.24
CA GLY A 21 -14.14 11.10 8.01
C GLY A 21 -15.35 11.30 7.10
N LEU A 22 -16.17 10.25 6.93
CA LEU A 22 -17.41 10.31 6.14
C LEU A 22 -18.41 11.33 6.72
N VAL A 23 -18.60 11.32 8.04
CA VAL A 23 -19.48 12.26 8.74
C VAL A 23 -18.96 13.69 8.58
N MET A 24 -17.66 13.94 8.76
CA MET A 24 -17.05 15.27 8.57
C MET A 24 -17.28 15.81 7.15
N SER A 25 -17.24 14.96 6.14
CA SER A 25 -17.51 15.34 4.76
C SER A 25 -19.01 15.59 4.51
N LYS A 26 -19.88 14.67 4.94
CA LYS A 26 -21.34 14.77 4.73
C LYS A 26 -21.99 15.90 5.53
N SER A 27 -21.44 16.27 6.68
CA SER A 27 -21.89 17.41 7.49
C SER A 27 -21.44 18.78 6.91
N GLY A 28 -20.57 18.78 5.89
CA GLY A 28 -20.05 20.01 5.30
C GLY A 28 -18.93 20.69 6.08
N LEU A 29 -18.42 20.05 7.15
CA LEU A 29 -17.25 20.52 7.89
C LEU A 29 -16.00 20.56 7.01
N ILE A 30 -15.87 19.58 6.10
CA ILE A 30 -14.80 19.54 5.08
C ILE A 30 -15.45 19.53 3.70
N LYS A 31 -15.21 20.59 2.94
CA LYS A 31 -15.78 20.79 1.60
C LYS A 31 -14.99 20.06 0.53
N LYS A 32 -15.62 19.86 -0.62
CA LYS A 32 -14.97 19.27 -1.80
C LYS A 32 -13.79 20.16 -2.23
N GLY A 33 -12.60 19.56 -2.33
CA GLY A 33 -11.35 20.25 -2.68
C GLY A 33 -10.44 20.60 -1.51
N GLU A 34 -10.92 20.54 -0.25
CA GLU A 34 -10.11 20.87 0.94
C GLU A 34 -9.23 19.69 1.41
N THR A 35 -9.42 18.49 0.88
CA THR A 35 -8.65 17.27 1.22
C THR A 35 -7.21 17.29 0.71
N GLY A 36 -6.88 18.17 -0.24
CA GLY A 36 -5.55 18.22 -0.85
C GLY A 36 -4.42 18.48 0.15
N GLY A 37 -4.66 19.35 1.12
CA GLY A 37 -3.71 19.65 2.19
C GLY A 37 -3.45 18.45 3.10
N LEU A 38 -4.51 17.77 3.55
CA LEU A 38 -4.41 16.57 4.38
C LEU A 38 -3.70 15.43 3.63
N THR A 39 -4.07 15.20 2.39
CA THR A 39 -3.40 14.20 1.53
C THR A 39 -1.92 14.52 1.35
N SER A 40 -1.55 15.79 1.18
CA SER A 40 -0.17 16.21 1.07
C SER A 40 0.62 15.97 2.37
N LEU A 41 0.05 16.30 3.53
CA LEU A 41 0.66 15.99 4.83
C LEU A 41 0.87 14.48 5.02
N ILE A 42 -0.13 13.67 4.67
CA ILE A 42 -0.03 12.21 4.71
C ILE A 42 1.15 11.72 3.87
N LEU A 43 1.27 12.18 2.62
CA LEU A 43 2.25 11.67 1.67
C LEU A 43 3.66 12.23 1.90
N TYR A 44 3.79 13.49 2.32
CA TYR A 44 5.09 14.16 2.39
C TYR A 44 5.67 14.30 3.80
N VAL A 45 4.86 14.03 4.85
CA VAL A 45 5.29 14.13 6.24
C VAL A 45 5.08 12.82 6.99
N PHE A 46 3.83 12.39 7.15
CA PHE A 46 3.53 11.22 8.00
C PHE A 46 4.05 9.91 7.42
N SER A 47 3.90 9.69 6.10
CA SER A 47 4.41 8.47 5.45
C SER A 47 5.94 8.36 5.49
N PRO A 48 6.73 9.41 5.19
CA PRO A 48 8.18 9.43 5.41
C PRO A 48 8.59 9.14 6.86
N CYS A 49 7.91 9.75 7.85
CA CYS A 49 8.20 9.51 9.26
C CYS A 49 7.93 8.04 9.65
N MET A 50 6.82 7.47 9.21
CA MET A 50 6.53 6.05 9.47
C MET A 50 7.55 5.12 8.84
N ILE A 51 8.03 5.43 7.63
CA ILE A 51 9.10 4.68 7.00
C ILE A 51 10.39 4.78 7.82
N LEU A 52 10.80 5.98 8.24
CA LEU A 52 11.99 6.14 9.10
C LEU A 52 11.83 5.39 10.43
N GLN A 53 10.65 5.46 11.04
CA GLN A 53 10.33 4.74 12.27
C GLN A 53 10.53 3.23 12.14
N CYS A 54 10.15 2.62 11.02
CA CYS A 54 10.27 1.18 10.83
C CYS A 54 11.73 0.71 10.74
N PHE A 55 12.66 1.58 10.34
CA PHE A 55 14.09 1.28 10.29
C PHE A 55 14.83 1.54 11.63
N GLN A 56 14.15 2.09 12.66
CA GLN A 56 14.73 2.30 13.99
C GLN A 56 14.70 1.00 14.81
N ILE A 57 15.41 -0.02 14.33
CA ILE A 57 15.60 -1.32 14.98
C ILE A 57 17.10 -1.65 14.97
N GLU A 58 17.53 -2.47 15.91
CA GLU A 58 18.93 -2.93 15.98
C GLU A 58 19.32 -3.73 14.74
N PHE A 59 20.55 -3.45 14.27
CA PHE A 59 21.11 -4.17 13.13
C PHE A 59 21.30 -5.65 13.45
N ASP A 60 20.79 -6.49 12.60
CA ASP A 60 20.97 -7.92 12.62
C ASP A 60 21.14 -8.41 11.16
N PRO A 61 22.21 -9.17 10.85
CA PRO A 61 22.42 -9.74 9.52
C PRO A 61 21.25 -10.62 9.02
N GLN A 62 20.55 -11.31 9.92
CA GLN A 62 19.39 -12.13 9.55
C GLN A 62 18.19 -11.25 9.18
N LYS A 63 17.95 -10.16 9.92
CA LYS A 63 16.93 -9.17 9.56
C LYS A 63 17.24 -8.55 8.20
N PHE A 64 18.50 -8.22 7.92
CA PHE A 64 18.89 -7.68 6.62
C PHE A 64 18.67 -8.70 5.47
N LYS A 65 19.01 -9.96 5.67
CA LYS A 65 18.71 -11.04 4.70
C LYS A 65 17.20 -11.17 4.47
N GLY A 66 16.39 -11.14 5.54
CA GLY A 66 14.93 -11.15 5.43
C GLY A 66 14.39 -9.96 4.65
N TRP A 67 14.95 -8.77 4.88
CA TRP A 67 14.58 -7.56 4.14
C TRP A 67 14.91 -7.66 2.64
N LEU A 68 16.09 -8.20 2.29
CA LEU A 68 16.48 -8.47 0.91
C LEU A 68 15.58 -9.53 0.27
N PHE A 69 15.24 -10.59 1.02
CA PHE A 69 14.31 -11.62 0.57
C PHE A 69 12.95 -11.02 0.20
N ILE A 70 12.34 -10.22 1.09
CA ILE A 70 11.08 -9.54 0.79
C ILE A 70 11.21 -8.60 -0.41
N THR A 71 12.30 -7.86 -0.52
CA THR A 71 12.54 -6.96 -1.66
C THR A 71 12.53 -7.73 -2.98
N GLY A 72 13.21 -8.87 -3.04
CA GLY A 72 13.24 -9.75 -4.22
C GLY A 72 11.87 -10.36 -4.53
N PHE A 73 11.19 -10.88 -3.51
CA PHE A 73 9.83 -11.43 -3.67
C PHE A 73 8.79 -10.37 -4.01
N ALA A 74 8.93 -9.14 -3.51
CA ALA A 74 8.09 -8.01 -3.90
C ALA A 74 8.26 -7.68 -5.38
N LEU A 75 9.49 -7.72 -5.90
CA LEU A 75 9.74 -7.53 -7.33
C LEU A 75 9.05 -8.63 -8.15
N ALA A 76 9.22 -9.91 -7.77
CA ALA A 76 8.56 -11.03 -8.43
C ALA A 76 7.03 -10.90 -8.39
N THR A 77 6.47 -10.50 -7.24
CA THR A 77 5.02 -10.25 -7.06
C THR A 77 4.52 -9.16 -7.99
N HIS A 78 5.20 -8.02 -8.07
CA HIS A 78 4.79 -6.94 -8.98
C HIS A 78 4.90 -7.36 -10.45
N LEU A 79 5.95 -8.09 -10.84
CA LEU A 79 6.10 -8.61 -12.20
C LEU A 79 4.98 -9.61 -12.55
N LEU A 80 4.62 -10.49 -11.61
CA LEU A 80 3.47 -11.40 -11.74
C LEU A 80 2.18 -10.62 -11.94
N PHE A 81 1.92 -9.60 -11.11
CA PHE A 81 0.69 -8.78 -11.21
C PHE A 81 0.65 -7.97 -12.50
N ILE A 82 1.78 -7.45 -12.98
CA ILE A 82 1.90 -6.81 -14.30
C ILE A 82 1.54 -7.80 -15.41
N ALA A 83 2.07 -9.02 -15.35
CA ALA A 83 1.81 -10.06 -16.35
C ALA A 83 0.34 -10.47 -16.34
N LEU A 84 -0.24 -10.73 -15.16
CA LEU A 84 -1.65 -11.09 -15.00
C LEU A 84 -2.57 -9.95 -15.44
N GLY A 85 -2.29 -8.70 -15.08
CA GLY A 85 -3.05 -7.54 -15.52
C GLY A 85 -3.01 -7.35 -17.04
N ARG A 86 -1.88 -7.65 -17.69
CA ARG A 86 -1.79 -7.67 -19.15
C ARG A 86 -2.62 -8.81 -19.75
N PHE A 87 -2.57 -9.99 -19.16
CA PHE A 87 -3.32 -11.16 -19.63
C PHE A 87 -4.83 -10.95 -19.52
N VAL A 88 -5.35 -10.45 -18.41
CA VAL A 88 -6.78 -10.16 -18.19
C VAL A 88 -7.31 -9.16 -19.22
N PHE A 89 -6.49 -8.19 -19.65
CA PHE A 89 -6.91 -7.12 -20.58
C PHE A 89 -6.17 -7.17 -21.93
N LEU A 90 -5.86 -8.35 -22.47
CA LEU A 90 -5.07 -8.56 -23.70
C LEU A 90 -5.57 -7.77 -24.92
N ARG A 91 -6.88 -7.62 -25.06
CA ARG A 91 -7.51 -7.13 -26.30
C ARG A 91 -7.87 -5.65 -26.31
N LYS A 92 -7.75 -4.92 -25.20
CA LYS A 92 -8.22 -3.52 -25.12
C LYS A 92 -7.11 -2.61 -24.58
N LYS A 93 -6.75 -1.59 -25.38
CA LYS A 93 -5.85 -0.50 -24.98
C LYS A 93 -6.65 0.81 -24.87
N THR A 94 -7.60 0.86 -23.93
CA THR A 94 -8.32 2.09 -23.60
C THR A 94 -7.70 2.71 -22.36
N GLU A 95 -7.88 4.00 -22.13
CA GLU A 95 -7.45 4.71 -20.91
C GLU A 95 -7.92 3.98 -19.66
N ARG A 96 -9.17 3.54 -19.66
CA ARG A 96 -9.77 2.76 -18.59
C ARG A 96 -9.05 1.45 -18.31
N THR A 97 -8.65 0.70 -19.35
CA THR A 97 -7.90 -0.56 -19.17
C THR A 97 -6.47 -0.33 -18.69
N ILE A 98 -5.86 0.81 -18.98
CA ILE A 98 -4.58 1.20 -18.40
C ILE A 98 -4.75 1.41 -16.89
N THR A 99 -5.76 2.17 -16.47
CA THR A 99 -6.12 2.38 -15.06
C THR A 99 -6.37 1.06 -14.33
N GLU A 100 -7.11 0.13 -14.93
CA GLU A 100 -7.40 -1.19 -14.35
C GLU A 100 -6.14 -2.04 -14.17
N ARG A 101 -5.24 -2.06 -15.17
CA ARG A 101 -3.93 -2.74 -15.05
C ARG A 101 -3.09 -2.15 -13.92
N MET A 102 -3.09 -0.82 -13.80
CA MET A 102 -2.39 -0.14 -12.71
C MET A 102 -3.01 -0.49 -11.35
N ALA A 103 -4.35 -0.51 -11.28
CA ALA A 103 -5.08 -0.88 -10.06
C ALA A 103 -4.81 -2.33 -9.61
N LEU A 104 -4.65 -3.27 -10.55
CA LEU A 104 -4.27 -4.64 -10.23
C LEU A 104 -2.81 -4.76 -9.77
N THR A 105 -1.92 -3.88 -10.22
CA THR A 105 -0.49 -3.97 -9.95
C THR A 105 -0.08 -3.21 -8.68
N TYR A 106 -0.52 -1.96 -8.55
CA TYR A 106 -0.01 -1.04 -7.53
C TYR A 106 -0.96 -0.86 -6.35
N THR A 107 -0.44 -1.15 -5.17
CA THR A 107 -1.16 -1.17 -3.91
C THR A 107 -1.01 0.12 -3.12
N ASN A 108 -1.85 0.30 -2.12
CA ASN A 108 -1.68 1.33 -1.08
C ASN A 108 -0.91 0.77 0.14
N ALA A 109 0.14 -0.02 -0.11
CA ALA A 109 0.87 -0.70 0.94
C ALA A 109 1.57 0.28 1.91
N GLY A 110 2.11 1.39 1.37
CA GLY A 110 2.80 2.40 2.17
C GLY A 110 1.92 3.14 3.17
N SER A 111 0.63 3.00 3.04
CA SER A 111 -0.34 3.64 3.93
C SER A 111 -1.13 2.60 4.71
N VAL A 112 -1.95 1.81 4.00
CA VAL A 112 -2.91 0.89 4.64
C VAL A 112 -2.22 -0.34 5.22
N ALA A 113 -1.36 -1.02 4.43
CA ALA A 113 -0.69 -2.22 4.95
C ALA A 113 0.31 -1.88 6.04
N MET A 114 1.10 -0.81 5.86
CA MET A 114 2.10 -0.40 6.84
C MET A 114 1.45 -0.10 8.19
N ALA A 115 0.29 0.60 8.20
CA ALA A 115 -0.47 0.87 9.41
C ALA A 115 -1.02 -0.42 10.06
N LEU A 116 -1.59 -1.32 9.26
CA LEU A 116 -2.12 -2.60 9.75
C LEU A 116 -1.00 -3.50 10.29
N ILE A 117 0.10 -3.65 9.56
CA ILE A 117 1.26 -4.45 9.97
C ILE A 117 1.85 -3.89 11.27
N GLY A 118 2.02 -2.56 11.35
CA GLY A 118 2.58 -1.90 12.53
C GLY A 118 1.74 -2.12 13.79
N SER A 119 0.41 -2.02 13.67
CA SER A 119 -0.51 -2.19 14.81
C SER A 119 -0.70 -3.64 15.24
N THR A 120 -0.53 -4.62 14.34
CA THR A 120 -0.80 -6.03 14.62
C THR A 120 0.44 -6.89 14.79
N MET A 121 1.52 -6.59 14.07
CA MET A 121 2.73 -7.42 13.99
C MET A 121 4.00 -6.69 14.48
N GLY A 122 3.88 -5.40 14.78
CA GLY A 122 4.94 -4.60 15.38
C GLY A 122 5.98 -4.05 14.41
N ARG A 123 7.02 -3.43 14.99
CA ARG A 123 8.01 -2.61 14.27
C ARG A 123 8.89 -3.44 13.34
N GLU A 124 9.25 -4.66 13.73
CA GLU A 124 10.07 -5.54 12.89
C GLU A 124 9.35 -5.96 11.60
N ALA A 125 8.06 -6.27 11.68
CA ALA A 125 7.25 -6.57 10.50
C ALA A 125 7.13 -5.34 9.58
N MET A 126 7.02 -4.13 10.16
CA MET A 126 7.06 -2.88 9.38
C MET A 126 8.39 -2.70 8.64
N PHE A 127 9.52 -3.02 9.28
CA PHE A 127 10.84 -2.99 8.65
C PHE A 127 10.88 -3.87 7.40
N TYR A 128 10.39 -5.10 7.49
CA TYR A 128 10.30 -5.98 6.33
C TYR A 128 9.39 -5.42 5.23
N CYS A 129 8.25 -4.80 5.60
CA CYS A 129 7.37 -4.13 4.64
C CYS A 129 8.08 -2.98 3.89
N GLY A 130 9.09 -2.35 4.49
CA GLY A 130 9.96 -1.36 3.84
C GLY A 130 10.62 -1.89 2.55
N GLY A 131 11.00 -3.18 2.49
CA GLY A 131 11.51 -3.82 1.27
C GLY A 131 10.48 -3.89 0.14
N TYR A 132 9.21 -4.17 0.48
CA TYR A 132 8.11 -4.10 -0.48
C TYR A 132 7.92 -2.66 -1.00
N LEU A 133 7.98 -1.67 -0.11
CA LEU A 133 7.81 -0.26 -0.49
C LEU A 133 8.94 0.25 -1.39
N LEU A 134 10.17 -0.22 -1.19
CA LEU A 134 11.28 0.12 -2.10
C LEU A 134 10.96 -0.33 -3.53
N THR A 135 10.58 -1.59 -3.69
CA THR A 135 10.22 -2.16 -5.00
C THR A 135 9.00 -1.46 -5.60
N PHE A 136 7.96 -1.23 -4.80
CA PHE A 136 6.76 -0.50 -5.22
C PHE A 136 7.11 0.90 -5.77
N ASN A 137 7.88 1.68 -5.00
CA ASN A 137 8.26 3.04 -5.42
C ASN A 137 9.11 3.00 -6.71
N PHE A 138 10.08 2.09 -6.80
CA PHE A 138 10.86 1.96 -8.02
C PHE A 138 9.99 1.65 -9.26
N LEU A 139 9.07 0.70 -9.14
CA LEU A 139 8.24 0.27 -10.27
C LEU A 139 7.15 1.29 -10.63
N ILE A 140 6.52 1.97 -9.68
CA ILE A 140 5.49 2.96 -10.01
C ILE A 140 6.07 4.18 -10.73
N TRP A 141 7.29 4.62 -10.35
CA TRP A 141 7.98 5.74 -11.00
C TRP A 141 8.63 5.37 -12.34
N THR A 142 8.85 4.09 -12.62
CA THR A 142 9.38 3.59 -13.89
C THR A 142 8.28 3.03 -14.79
N HIS A 143 7.80 1.81 -14.53
CA HIS A 143 6.76 1.14 -15.29
C HIS A 143 5.40 1.84 -15.18
N GLY A 144 5.01 2.30 -13.97
CA GLY A 144 3.71 2.94 -13.74
C GLY A 144 3.53 4.20 -14.57
N ILE A 145 4.45 5.16 -14.43
CA ILE A 145 4.39 6.42 -15.20
C ILE A 145 4.46 6.16 -16.70
N ARG A 146 5.35 5.29 -17.16
CA ARG A 146 5.46 4.96 -18.59
C ARG A 146 4.16 4.36 -19.14
N SER A 147 3.47 3.55 -18.34
CA SER A 147 2.20 2.94 -18.74
C SER A 147 1.07 3.98 -18.80
N ILE A 148 0.98 4.85 -17.79
CA ILE A 148 -0.05 5.91 -17.70
C ILE A 148 0.14 6.97 -18.79
N SER A 149 1.39 7.36 -19.08
CA SER A 149 1.71 8.38 -20.10
C SER A 149 1.67 7.86 -21.55
N GLY A 150 1.27 6.61 -21.78
CA GLY A 150 1.28 6.01 -23.13
C GLY A 150 2.67 5.85 -23.72
N GLY A 151 3.73 5.83 -22.89
CA GLY A 151 5.12 5.69 -23.33
C GLY A 151 5.85 6.99 -23.65
N HIS A 152 5.19 8.14 -23.56
CA HIS A 152 5.75 9.44 -23.96
C HIS A 152 6.60 10.11 -22.85
N SER A 153 6.48 9.70 -21.60
CA SER A 153 7.30 10.27 -20.52
C SER A 153 8.70 9.65 -20.48
N LYS A 154 9.72 10.51 -20.41
CA LYS A 154 11.08 10.08 -20.08
C LYS A 154 11.14 9.59 -18.65
N LEU A 155 11.98 8.58 -18.37
CA LEU A 155 12.29 8.14 -17.01
C LEU A 155 12.83 9.33 -16.21
N GLU A 156 12.04 9.83 -15.27
CA GLU A 156 12.45 10.93 -14.40
C GLU A 156 13.11 10.36 -13.14
N LEU A 157 14.31 9.80 -13.29
CA LEU A 157 15.08 9.24 -12.18
C LEU A 157 15.27 10.26 -11.05
N LYS A 158 15.38 11.54 -11.38
CA LYS A 158 15.45 12.63 -10.40
C LYS A 158 14.20 12.70 -9.52
N ARG A 159 13.00 12.49 -10.09
CA ARG A 159 11.75 12.48 -9.30
C ARG A 159 11.63 11.24 -8.42
N LEU A 160 12.12 10.10 -8.88
CA LEU A 160 12.20 8.90 -8.05
C LEU A 160 13.09 9.14 -6.83
N LEU A 161 14.32 9.60 -7.06
CA LEU A 161 15.31 9.81 -5.99
C LEU A 161 14.93 10.95 -5.04
N LEU A 162 14.19 11.97 -5.51
CA LEU A 162 13.69 13.06 -4.66
C LEU A 162 12.32 12.77 -4.04
N ASN A 163 11.76 11.58 -4.25
CA ASN A 163 10.53 11.18 -3.58
C ASN A 163 10.78 11.04 -2.07
N PRO A 164 10.01 11.70 -1.19
CA PRO A 164 10.23 11.65 0.26
C PRO A 164 10.23 10.23 0.83
N ASN A 165 9.37 9.35 0.34
CA ASN A 165 9.33 7.96 0.79
C ASN A 165 10.58 7.18 0.38
N VAL A 166 11.09 7.42 -0.85
CA VAL A 166 12.34 6.79 -1.32
C VAL A 166 13.52 7.31 -0.52
N LEU A 167 13.59 8.62 -0.28
CA LEU A 167 14.62 9.22 0.57
C LEU A 167 14.59 8.64 1.98
N SER A 168 13.37 8.51 2.57
CA SER A 168 13.22 7.92 3.91
C SER A 168 13.65 6.45 3.95
N ILE A 169 13.40 5.67 2.89
CA ILE A 169 13.90 4.29 2.81
C ILE A 169 15.43 4.30 2.75
N LEU A 170 16.03 5.14 1.90
CA LEU A 170 17.49 5.21 1.77
C LEU A 170 18.17 5.64 3.08
N VAL A 171 17.65 6.69 3.72
CA VAL A 171 18.12 7.14 5.04
C VAL A 171 17.89 6.05 6.08
N GLY A 172 16.72 5.46 6.13
CA GLY A 172 16.38 4.40 7.07
C GLY A 172 17.28 3.18 6.94
N VAL A 173 17.52 2.70 5.70
CA VAL A 173 18.47 1.60 5.45
C VAL A 173 19.89 1.98 5.91
N THR A 174 20.32 3.21 5.67
CA THR A 174 21.64 3.68 6.14
C THR A 174 21.72 3.67 7.66
N LEU A 175 20.72 4.20 8.36
CA LEU A 175 20.65 4.19 9.82
C LEU A 175 20.65 2.76 10.37
N PHE A 176 19.88 1.85 9.77
CA PHE A 176 19.87 0.45 10.15
C PHE A 176 21.24 -0.21 9.96
N LEU A 177 21.89 -0.05 8.79
CA LEU A 177 23.21 -0.65 8.50
C LEU A 177 24.33 -0.10 9.38
N THR A 178 24.25 1.18 9.79
CA THR A 178 25.21 1.81 10.70
C THR A 178 24.87 1.58 12.18
N ASN A 179 23.78 0.87 12.44
CA ASN A 179 23.22 0.66 13.79
C ASN A 179 23.06 1.98 14.56
N THR A 180 22.58 3.01 13.86
CA THR A 180 22.41 4.36 14.40
C THR A 180 20.92 4.68 14.51
N SER A 181 20.48 5.11 15.69
CA SER A 181 19.10 5.59 15.90
C SER A 181 19.03 7.11 15.77
N ILE A 182 17.86 7.63 15.40
CA ILE A 182 17.59 9.07 15.43
C ILE A 182 17.50 9.49 16.91
N PRO A 183 18.36 10.43 17.39
CA PRO A 183 18.48 10.67 18.81
C PRO A 183 17.38 11.58 19.38
N GLY A 184 17.00 11.34 20.65
CA GLY A 184 16.23 12.24 21.51
C GLY A 184 14.94 12.76 20.88
N ILE A 185 14.67 14.05 21.03
CA ILE A 185 13.43 14.72 20.60
C ILE A 185 13.12 14.50 19.11
N LEU A 186 14.13 14.37 18.24
CA LEU A 186 13.89 14.12 16.81
C LEU A 186 13.34 12.70 16.58
N GLY A 187 13.88 11.70 17.28
CA GLY A 187 13.38 10.34 17.24
C GLY A 187 11.93 10.25 17.73
N ASP A 188 11.64 10.85 18.87
CA ASP A 188 10.30 10.89 19.48
C ASP A 188 9.29 11.60 18.53
N THR A 189 9.74 12.66 17.86
CA THR A 189 8.92 13.39 16.88
C THR A 189 8.62 12.51 15.66
N VAL A 190 9.61 11.81 15.12
CA VAL A 190 9.43 10.86 13.99
C VAL A 190 8.49 9.74 14.40
N ASP A 191 8.63 9.17 15.59
CA ASP A 191 7.76 8.12 16.10
C ASP A 191 6.31 8.60 16.27
N THR A 192 6.11 9.80 16.82
CA THR A 192 4.79 10.42 16.98
C THR A 192 4.13 10.65 15.63
N MET A 193 4.84 11.30 14.71
CA MET A 193 4.32 11.57 13.36
C MET A 193 4.03 10.28 12.58
N GLY A 194 4.94 9.29 12.67
CA GLY A 194 4.75 8.00 12.00
C GLY A 194 3.51 7.26 12.49
N SER A 195 3.26 7.26 13.80
CA SER A 195 2.10 6.59 14.40
C SER A 195 0.75 7.21 14.03
N MET A 196 0.72 8.50 13.66
CA MET A 196 -0.49 9.19 13.22
C MET A 196 -0.92 8.80 11.80
N LEU A 197 -0.03 8.18 11.00
CA LEU A 197 -0.31 7.87 9.60
C LEU A 197 -1.57 7.01 9.43
N GLY A 198 -1.68 5.90 10.16
CA GLY A 198 -2.81 4.97 10.06
C GLY A 198 -4.17 5.64 10.31
N PRO A 199 -4.37 6.28 11.47
CA PRO A 199 -5.59 7.01 11.77
C PRO A 199 -5.95 8.08 10.73
N LEU A 200 -4.97 8.89 10.33
CA LEU A 200 -5.21 9.99 9.38
C LEU A 200 -5.60 9.48 7.99
N ILE A 201 -5.05 8.35 7.54
CA ILE A 201 -5.41 7.75 6.26
C ILE A 201 -6.86 7.27 6.28
N MET A 202 -7.30 6.60 7.35
CA MET A 202 -8.67 6.12 7.45
C MET A 202 -9.66 7.27 7.45
N VAL A 203 -9.40 8.32 8.22
CA VAL A 203 -10.21 9.56 8.20
C VAL A 203 -10.21 10.18 6.80
N ASN A 204 -9.05 10.30 6.16
CA ASN A 204 -8.95 10.88 4.81
C ASN A 204 -9.72 10.07 3.75
N ILE A 205 -9.66 8.73 3.81
CA ILE A 205 -10.45 7.86 2.92
C ILE A 205 -11.95 8.11 3.14
N GLY A 206 -12.39 8.21 4.41
CA GLY A 206 -13.77 8.53 4.75
C GLY A 206 -14.23 9.88 4.19
N ILE A 207 -13.38 10.91 4.30
CA ILE A 207 -13.67 12.24 3.74
C ILE A 207 -13.80 12.18 2.21
N ILE A 208 -12.86 11.53 1.52
CA ILE A 208 -12.89 11.38 0.06
C ILE A 208 -14.16 10.65 -0.38
N MET A 209 -14.51 9.55 0.28
CA MET A 209 -15.76 8.83 0.01
C MET A 209 -17.00 9.72 0.20
N GLY A 210 -17.00 10.57 1.24
CA GLY A 210 -18.10 11.48 1.50
C GLY A 210 -18.29 12.56 0.43
N GLN A 211 -17.22 12.91 -0.31
CA GLN A 211 -17.23 13.89 -1.40
C GLN A 211 -17.70 13.30 -2.73
N ASP A 212 -17.64 12.00 -2.88
CA ASP A 212 -18.08 11.28 -4.08
C ASP A 212 -19.59 10.97 -4.02
N ASP A 213 -20.18 10.74 -5.19
CA ASP A 213 -21.53 10.19 -5.25
C ASP A 213 -21.47 8.70 -4.92
N LEU A 214 -21.87 8.36 -3.70
CA LEU A 214 -21.88 6.99 -3.19
C LEU A 214 -22.66 6.03 -4.10
N LYS A 215 -23.73 6.53 -4.79
CA LYS A 215 -24.47 5.68 -5.72
C LYS A 215 -23.60 5.26 -6.90
N VAL A 216 -22.84 6.18 -7.50
CA VAL A 216 -21.92 5.88 -8.61
C VAL A 216 -20.82 4.94 -8.14
N LEU A 217 -20.29 5.15 -6.95
CA LEU A 217 -19.24 4.32 -6.35
C LEU A 217 -19.69 2.86 -6.20
N PHE A 218 -20.92 2.65 -5.70
CA PHE A 218 -21.44 1.30 -5.39
C PHE A 218 -22.26 0.65 -6.52
N THR A 219 -22.52 1.32 -7.64
CA THR A 219 -23.34 0.77 -8.73
C THR A 219 -22.52 0.10 -9.84
N SER A 220 -21.23 0.44 -9.96
CA SER A 220 -20.41 -0.05 -11.06
C SER A 220 -19.95 -1.50 -10.86
N TRP A 221 -20.59 -2.46 -11.52
CA TRP A 221 -20.15 -3.87 -11.53
C TRP A 221 -18.67 -4.05 -11.91
N ARG A 222 -18.19 -3.26 -12.85
CA ARG A 222 -16.80 -3.33 -13.31
C ARG A 222 -15.82 -2.92 -12.20
N THR A 223 -16.16 -1.94 -11.37
CA THR A 223 -15.36 -1.54 -10.21
C THR A 223 -15.28 -2.70 -9.20
N TYR A 224 -16.41 -3.36 -8.90
CA TYR A 224 -16.42 -4.54 -8.04
C TYR A 224 -15.58 -5.68 -8.59
N PHE A 225 -15.66 -5.94 -9.89
CA PHE A 225 -14.88 -6.98 -10.54
C PHE A 225 -13.36 -6.74 -10.39
N ILE A 226 -12.91 -5.50 -10.61
CA ILE A 226 -11.50 -5.15 -10.40
C ILE A 226 -11.10 -5.27 -8.93
N CYS A 227 -11.95 -4.81 -8.00
CA CYS A 227 -11.70 -4.98 -6.56
C CYS A 227 -11.64 -6.46 -6.16
N PHE A 228 -12.53 -7.30 -6.68
CA PHE A 228 -12.52 -8.74 -6.46
C PHE A 228 -11.21 -9.38 -6.94
N LEU A 229 -10.79 -9.09 -8.17
CA LEU A 229 -9.50 -9.56 -8.69
C LEU A 229 -8.35 -9.10 -7.80
N ARG A 230 -8.35 -7.82 -7.40
CA ARG A 230 -7.26 -7.19 -6.66
C ARG A 230 -7.15 -7.69 -5.24
N LEU A 231 -8.27 -7.79 -4.51
CA LEU A 231 -8.30 -8.02 -3.07
C LEU A 231 -8.39 -9.51 -2.70
N LEU A 232 -8.83 -10.35 -3.64
CA LEU A 232 -9.02 -11.78 -3.39
C LEU A 232 -8.21 -12.64 -4.37
N VAL A 233 -8.44 -12.51 -5.68
CA VAL A 233 -7.84 -13.43 -6.66
C VAL A 233 -6.33 -13.33 -6.69
N LEU A 234 -5.77 -12.12 -6.79
CA LEU A 234 -4.32 -11.93 -6.85
C LEU A 234 -3.61 -12.37 -5.56
N PRO A 235 -4.09 -12.03 -4.34
CA PRO A 235 -3.51 -12.55 -3.10
C PRO A 235 -3.62 -14.07 -2.97
N ILE A 236 -4.74 -14.68 -3.38
CA ILE A 236 -4.89 -16.15 -3.38
C ILE A 236 -3.88 -16.80 -4.32
N ILE A 237 -3.70 -16.28 -5.54
CA ILE A 237 -2.66 -16.76 -6.46
C ILE A 237 -1.28 -16.67 -5.79
N LEU A 238 -1.00 -15.59 -5.07
CA LEU A 238 0.27 -15.40 -4.39
C LEU A 238 0.46 -16.43 -3.26
N ILE A 239 -0.57 -16.69 -2.45
CA ILE A 239 -0.55 -17.75 -1.43
C ILE A 239 -0.25 -19.12 -2.08
N LEU A 240 -0.95 -19.45 -3.17
CA LEU A 240 -0.75 -20.71 -3.88
C LEU A 240 0.67 -20.84 -4.44
N VAL A 241 1.25 -19.77 -4.97
CA VAL A 241 2.64 -19.73 -5.44
C VAL A 241 3.61 -19.98 -4.28
N PHE A 242 3.42 -19.31 -3.14
CA PHE A 242 4.27 -19.49 -1.96
C PHE A 242 4.16 -20.89 -1.38
N TRP A 243 2.94 -21.42 -1.28
CA TRP A 243 2.70 -22.79 -0.84
C TRP A 243 3.35 -23.82 -1.78
N ALA A 244 3.15 -23.70 -3.09
CA ALA A 244 3.68 -24.63 -4.08
C ALA A 244 5.22 -24.61 -4.16
N THR A 245 5.85 -23.47 -3.88
CA THR A 245 7.31 -23.32 -3.89
C THR A 245 7.96 -23.65 -2.55
N GLY A 246 7.18 -23.79 -1.47
CA GLY A 246 7.72 -23.95 -0.11
C GLY A 246 8.56 -22.75 0.34
N ALA A 247 8.27 -21.54 -0.17
CA ALA A 247 9.10 -20.36 0.02
C ALA A 247 9.25 -19.95 1.51
N SER A 248 8.31 -20.35 2.37
CA SER A 248 8.39 -20.14 3.82
C SER A 248 9.58 -20.83 4.49
N HIS A 249 10.11 -21.88 3.87
CA HIS A 249 11.25 -22.65 4.39
C HIS A 249 12.61 -22.19 3.85
N TRP A 250 12.66 -21.19 2.96
CA TRP A 250 13.90 -20.74 2.33
C TRP A 250 14.77 -19.86 3.22
N VAL A 251 14.14 -19.19 4.19
CA VAL A 251 14.81 -18.25 5.11
C VAL A 251 14.24 -18.40 6.52
N GLU A 252 15.02 -18.00 7.50
CA GLU A 252 14.58 -17.88 8.88
C GLU A 252 13.40 -16.88 8.96
N ASN A 253 12.40 -17.18 9.79
CA ASN A 253 11.15 -16.41 9.89
C ASN A 253 10.38 -16.25 8.56
N GLY A 254 10.56 -17.17 7.59
CA GLY A 254 9.97 -17.06 6.26
C GLY A 254 8.45 -16.95 6.27
N GLN A 255 7.75 -17.61 7.22
CA GLN A 255 6.31 -17.46 7.37
C GLN A 255 5.90 -16.01 7.73
N LEU A 256 6.62 -15.37 8.67
CA LEU A 256 6.42 -13.96 9.02
C LEU A 256 6.65 -13.07 7.79
N LEU A 257 7.76 -13.28 7.08
CA LEU A 257 8.15 -12.50 5.92
C LEU A 257 7.12 -12.58 4.80
N LEU A 258 6.65 -13.79 4.49
CA LEU A 258 5.63 -13.99 3.45
C LEU A 258 4.25 -13.46 3.88
N THR A 259 3.92 -13.51 5.17
CA THR A 259 2.68 -12.89 5.69
C THR A 259 2.72 -11.36 5.54
N VAL A 260 3.84 -10.74 5.86
CA VAL A 260 4.06 -9.28 5.64
C VAL A 260 3.94 -8.93 4.16
N LEU A 261 4.60 -9.71 3.29
CA LEU A 261 4.52 -9.51 1.84
C LEU A 261 3.10 -9.68 1.32
N LEU A 262 2.39 -10.70 1.79
CA LEU A 262 0.99 -10.96 1.44
C LEU A 262 0.08 -9.81 1.86
N LEU A 263 0.21 -9.30 3.08
CA LEU A 263 -0.56 -8.14 3.55
C LEU A 263 -0.27 -6.89 2.71
N ALA A 264 1.00 -6.62 2.40
CA ALA A 264 1.37 -5.52 1.52
C ALA A 264 0.78 -5.69 0.11
N ALA A 265 0.84 -6.91 -0.43
CA ALA A 265 0.27 -7.25 -1.73
C ALA A 265 -1.27 -7.28 -1.74
N SER A 266 -1.94 -7.56 -0.62
CA SER A 266 -3.40 -7.58 -0.47
C SER A 266 -4.01 -6.21 -0.18
N SER A 267 -3.19 -5.17 -0.05
CA SER A 267 -3.64 -3.79 0.20
C SER A 267 -4.53 -3.28 -0.93
N PRO A 268 -5.39 -2.28 -0.67
CA PRO A 268 -6.27 -1.71 -1.67
C PRO A 268 -5.50 -1.05 -2.82
N VAL A 269 -6.23 -0.62 -3.82
CA VAL A 269 -5.67 0.13 -4.96
C VAL A 269 -4.97 1.39 -4.47
N GLY A 270 -3.76 1.63 -4.95
CA GLY A 270 -2.95 2.78 -4.57
C GLY A 270 -3.60 4.11 -4.97
N THR A 271 -3.82 5.01 -4.00
CA THR A 271 -4.33 6.37 -4.26
C THR A 271 -3.40 7.17 -5.17
N MET A 272 -2.11 6.83 -5.18
CA MET A 272 -1.12 7.43 -6.08
C MET A 272 -1.47 7.23 -7.56
N ILE A 273 -2.21 6.15 -7.92
CA ILE A 273 -2.65 5.92 -9.31
C ILE A 273 -3.56 7.05 -9.77
N ALA A 274 -4.55 7.43 -8.95
CA ALA A 274 -5.46 8.53 -9.28
C ALA A 274 -4.69 9.86 -9.48
N MET A 275 -3.70 10.13 -8.62
CA MET A 275 -2.87 11.34 -8.73
C MET A 275 -2.00 11.32 -10.01
N LEU A 276 -1.40 10.17 -10.34
CA LEU A 276 -0.55 10.04 -11.53
C LEU A 276 -1.38 10.11 -12.82
N THR A 277 -2.57 9.51 -12.84
CA THR A 277 -3.47 9.55 -14.00
C THR A 277 -3.97 10.96 -14.28
N GLN A 278 -4.29 11.74 -13.24
CA GLN A 278 -4.66 13.15 -13.37
C GLN A 278 -3.50 14.00 -13.89
N LYS A 279 -2.26 13.71 -13.45
CA LYS A 279 -1.08 14.50 -13.81
C LYS A 279 -0.56 14.21 -15.21
N PHE A 280 -0.59 12.97 -15.64
CA PHE A 280 -0.02 12.54 -16.93
C PHE A 280 -1.05 12.33 -18.06
N GLY A 281 -2.33 12.51 -17.79
CA GLY A 281 -3.37 12.87 -18.76
C GLY A 281 -3.87 11.79 -19.72
N ASN A 282 -3.36 10.55 -19.67
CA ASN A 282 -3.75 9.49 -20.60
C ASN A 282 -4.52 8.33 -19.94
N SER A 283 -5.25 8.59 -18.86
CA SER A 283 -6.03 7.56 -18.17
C SER A 283 -7.14 8.18 -17.32
N ASP A 284 -8.18 7.38 -17.04
CA ASP A 284 -9.38 7.80 -16.31
C ASP A 284 -9.07 7.99 -14.80
N GLY A 285 -8.65 9.20 -14.40
CA GLY A 285 -8.29 9.53 -13.02
C GLY A 285 -9.49 9.50 -12.06
N VAL A 286 -10.69 9.83 -12.52
CA VAL A 286 -11.91 9.74 -11.70
C VAL A 286 -12.22 8.28 -11.41
N TYR A 287 -12.12 7.41 -12.41
CA TYR A 287 -12.32 5.99 -12.23
C TYR A 287 -11.24 5.36 -11.32
N ALA A 288 -10.00 5.84 -11.41
CA ALA A 288 -8.93 5.43 -10.50
C ALA A 288 -9.25 5.78 -9.03
N SER A 289 -9.84 6.97 -8.79
CA SER A 289 -10.29 7.38 -7.45
C SER A 289 -11.42 6.47 -6.94
N HIS A 290 -12.39 6.13 -7.78
CA HIS A 290 -13.47 5.20 -7.41
C HIS A 290 -12.92 3.81 -7.06
N LEU A 291 -11.96 3.29 -7.84
CA LEU A 291 -11.30 2.00 -7.53
C LEU A 291 -10.55 2.06 -6.20
N ALA A 292 -9.82 3.15 -5.94
CA ALA A 292 -9.09 3.33 -4.69
C ALA A 292 -10.05 3.41 -3.50
N SER A 293 -11.12 4.19 -3.58
CA SER A 293 -12.12 4.36 -2.50
C SER A 293 -12.84 3.05 -2.20
N LEU A 294 -13.42 2.39 -3.22
CA LEU A 294 -14.16 1.14 -3.03
C LEU A 294 -13.25 0.01 -2.50
N SER A 295 -12.05 -0.13 -3.07
CA SER A 295 -11.12 -1.15 -2.61
C SER A 295 -10.64 -0.91 -1.18
N SER A 296 -10.52 0.37 -0.74
CA SER A 296 -10.14 0.72 0.63
C SER A 296 -11.21 0.34 1.65
N VAL A 297 -12.50 0.40 1.29
CA VAL A 297 -13.58 -0.10 2.13
C VAL A 297 -13.56 -1.62 2.22
N LEU A 298 -13.46 -2.28 1.05
CA LEU A 298 -13.50 -3.73 0.99
C LEU A 298 -12.25 -4.38 1.63
N CYS A 299 -11.09 -3.71 1.58
CA CYS A 299 -9.85 -4.26 2.14
C CYS A 299 -9.90 -4.42 3.66
N ILE A 300 -10.74 -3.65 4.35
CA ILE A 300 -10.94 -3.76 5.79
C ILE A 300 -11.33 -5.21 6.16
N PHE A 301 -12.09 -5.88 5.32
CA PHE A 301 -12.51 -7.27 5.52
C PHE A 301 -11.57 -8.27 4.84
N THR A 302 -11.07 -7.93 3.65
CA THR A 302 -10.30 -8.89 2.85
C THR A 302 -8.86 -9.05 3.32
N MET A 303 -8.20 -8.00 3.84
CA MET A 303 -6.82 -8.12 4.34
C MET A 303 -6.70 -9.05 5.55
N PRO A 304 -7.54 -8.96 6.59
CA PRO A 304 -7.54 -9.92 7.69
C PRO A 304 -7.80 -11.36 7.21
N LEU A 305 -8.74 -11.53 6.27
CA LEU A 305 -9.02 -12.85 5.68
C LEU A 305 -7.77 -13.42 4.99
N MET A 306 -7.06 -12.60 4.20
CA MET A 306 -5.83 -13.03 3.54
C MET A 306 -4.70 -13.33 4.53
N ALA A 307 -4.60 -12.56 5.63
CA ALA A 307 -3.64 -12.84 6.69
C ALA A 307 -3.90 -14.21 7.34
N LEU A 308 -5.16 -14.52 7.66
CA LEU A 308 -5.53 -15.81 8.26
C LEU A 308 -5.29 -16.98 7.29
N LEU A 309 -5.65 -16.81 6.01
CA LEU A 309 -5.38 -17.82 4.98
C LEU A 309 -3.87 -18.03 4.78
N GLY A 310 -3.08 -16.95 4.76
CA GLY A 310 -1.63 -17.02 4.69
C GLY A 310 -1.04 -17.78 5.86
N GLN A 311 -1.47 -17.49 7.09
CA GLN A 311 -1.02 -18.23 8.28
C GLN A 311 -1.37 -19.71 8.29
N ALA A 312 -2.51 -20.07 7.70
CA ALA A 312 -2.97 -21.46 7.66
C ALA A 312 -2.25 -22.30 6.58
N LEU A 313 -1.74 -21.67 5.52
CA LEU A 313 -1.22 -22.36 4.34
C LEU A 313 0.31 -22.21 4.14
N LEU A 314 0.95 -21.19 4.72
CA LEU A 314 2.39 -20.89 4.64
C LEU A 314 3.13 -21.28 5.90
#